data_ba5631d3017b04c0a4a80c6fd4e4ca31
#
_entry.id   ba5631d3017b04c0a4a80c6fd4e4ca31
#
_cell.length_a   1.000
_cell.length_b   1.000
_cell.length_c   1.000
_cell.angle_alpha   90.00
_cell.angle_beta   90.00
_cell.angle_gamma   90.00
#
_symmetry.space_group_name_H-M   'P 1'
#
loop_
_entity.id
_entity.type
_entity.pdbx_description
1 polymer ?
#
loop_
_entity_poly.entity_id
_entity_poly.type
_entity_poly.pdbx_seq_one_letter_code
_entity_poly.pdbx_strand_id
1 'polypeptide(L)'
;MELNGAPEPAPKPSSKKKDPKPAEEPVPTGHSLILQKLRRSLAIAHSKPVSTPEPESTPAADEPEIEIETVEATGLEPLPQPEPTKASKPVSTLFSLPSWLKEPISVSPTTRTPFSSITGLSPKLQQRLGVLSLTEAFAVQTSVLPLLLDAKTGGDLCISAATGSGKTLAYVLPIIQSLSSRVVTRLRAIVVVPTRELVQQVNSTAVSISSGTGLKIGTAIGSRSLAVEQGLLVAEEDDGSVVSKVDILITTPGRLVEHVRATPGFDLTWVKWLVIDEADRLLAQSFQEWVNVVIVGLEEAAAKHCVDSIAGVDLGNLGLRSGRREAEKVRKVVLSATMTRDVGKLAGLRLRRPRLVVVEDPPLPEDINMADAGEDDAQEGEELEQFSVPAGLREHVIPVESSEHKPLYLLYLLRKQGIKTGALVFVKSNEGAARLAKLLETVGEKSGDKLSVGLVTGEMEKKRREKILKRFSKSEVDILVCSDLISRGLDLPNIRHIINYDIPASTRAYVHRVGRTARAGNEGDAWTLLGNNEARWFWRNIGKAIRRAIAVKKVPIVVESEGVGLRKAYEEVLYGEE
;
A
#
# COMPACT_ATOMS: atom_id res chain seq x y z
N MET A 1 31.12 -74.14 7.56
CA MET A 1 30.11 -74.91 8.31
C MET A 1 29.02 -73.92 8.64
N GLU A 2 28.05 -73.97 7.84
CA GLU A 2 26.61 -74.28 8.06
C GLU A 2 25.86 -73.09 8.64
N LEU A 3 25.08 -72.45 7.82
CA LEU A 3 23.74 -72.74 7.19
C LEU A 3 22.57 -72.39 8.12
N ASN A 4 21.68 -71.63 7.54
CA ASN A 4 20.23 -71.62 7.65
C ASN A 4 19.67 -70.45 8.49
N GLY A 5 18.70 -69.70 8.10
CA GLY A 5 17.71 -69.83 6.98
C GLY A 5 16.51 -69.03 7.49
N ALA A 6 16.07 -68.03 6.74
CA ALA A 6 14.85 -67.25 7.06
C ALA A 6 13.61 -68.01 6.53
N PRO A 7 12.47 -67.96 7.20
CA PRO A 7 11.21 -68.47 6.64
C PRO A 7 10.41 -67.38 5.90
N GLU A 8 9.81 -67.77 4.78
CA GLU A 8 8.84 -67.05 3.95
C GLU A 8 7.51 -66.79 4.69
N PRO A 9 6.78 -65.72 4.31
CA PRO A 9 5.45 -65.45 4.84
C PRO A 9 4.35 -66.17 4.07
N ALA A 10 3.36 -66.71 4.79
CA ALA A 10 2.20 -67.46 4.33
C ALA A 10 1.18 -66.58 3.57
N PRO A 11 0.31 -67.18 2.69
CA PRO A 11 -0.58 -66.47 1.79
C PRO A 11 -1.88 -65.98 2.48
N LYS A 12 -2.40 -64.83 1.98
CA LYS A 12 -3.68 -64.25 2.42
C LYS A 12 -4.87 -65.01 1.82
N PRO A 13 -6.00 -65.14 2.54
CA PRO A 13 -7.19 -65.75 2.02
C PRO A 13 -8.04 -64.80 1.15
N SER A 14 -8.69 -65.37 0.16
CA SER A 14 -9.53 -64.76 -0.85
C SER A 14 -10.81 -64.12 -0.29
N SER A 15 -11.15 -62.92 -0.82
CA SER A 15 -12.35 -62.15 -0.50
C SER A 15 -13.58 -62.72 -1.20
N LYS A 16 -14.65 -62.94 -0.41
CA LYS A 16 -16.02 -63.20 -0.90
C LYS A 16 -16.67 -61.92 -1.42
N LYS A 17 -17.25 -61.99 -2.61
CA LYS A 17 -18.15 -60.98 -3.18
C LYS A 17 -19.37 -60.77 -2.30
N LYS A 18 -19.72 -59.53 -1.99
CA LYS A 18 -21.04 -59.11 -1.52
C LYS A 18 -21.66 -58.16 -2.53
N ASP A 19 -22.95 -58.33 -2.77
CA ASP A 19 -23.80 -57.61 -3.70
C ASP A 19 -23.96 -56.13 -3.36
N PRO A 20 -24.28 -55.23 -4.32
CA PRO A 20 -24.31 -53.79 -4.12
C PRO A 20 -25.61 -53.32 -3.41
N LYS A 21 -25.47 -52.51 -2.38
CA LYS A 21 -26.54 -51.70 -1.78
C LYS A 21 -26.78 -50.46 -2.66
N PRO A 22 -28.02 -49.92 -2.70
CA PRO A 22 -28.35 -48.78 -3.51
C PRO A 22 -27.67 -47.51 -3.02
N ALA A 23 -27.30 -46.62 -3.97
CA ALA A 23 -26.60 -45.40 -3.79
C ALA A 23 -27.43 -44.36 -2.99
N GLU A 24 -26.93 -43.86 -1.92
CA GLU A 24 -27.39 -42.63 -1.25
C GLU A 24 -26.93 -41.41 -2.08
N GLU A 25 -27.86 -40.52 -2.39
CA GLU A 25 -27.58 -39.24 -3.07
C GLU A 25 -26.68 -38.35 -2.20
N PRO A 26 -25.67 -37.70 -2.78
CA PRO A 26 -24.78 -36.81 -1.99
C PRO A 26 -25.51 -35.54 -1.61
N VAL A 27 -25.46 -35.18 -0.32
CA VAL A 27 -25.91 -33.90 0.24
C VAL A 27 -25.13 -32.76 -0.44
N PRO A 28 -25.79 -31.74 -1.01
CA PRO A 28 -25.10 -30.69 -1.74
C PRO A 28 -24.30 -29.80 -0.77
N THR A 29 -23.00 -29.71 -1.00
CA THR A 29 -22.10 -28.78 -0.34
C THR A 29 -22.49 -27.34 -0.66
N GLY A 30 -22.28 -26.40 0.28
CA GLY A 30 -22.70 -24.99 0.15
C GLY A 30 -22.29 -24.28 -1.15
N HIS A 31 -21.27 -24.78 -1.86
CA HIS A 31 -20.80 -24.30 -3.16
C HIS A 31 -21.80 -24.59 -4.30
N SER A 32 -22.51 -25.72 -4.24
CA SER A 32 -23.53 -26.12 -5.22
C SER A 32 -24.76 -25.21 -5.17
N LEU A 33 -25.17 -24.79 -3.99
CA LEU A 33 -26.32 -23.88 -3.79
C LEU A 33 -26.04 -22.45 -4.31
N ILE A 34 -24.81 -21.97 -4.23
CA ILE A 34 -24.40 -20.66 -4.75
C ILE A 34 -24.42 -20.67 -6.29
N LEU A 35 -23.89 -21.71 -6.90
CA LEU A 35 -23.90 -21.88 -8.36
C LEU A 35 -25.32 -22.04 -8.93
N GLN A 36 -26.22 -22.67 -8.19
CA GLN A 36 -27.63 -22.82 -8.58
C GLN A 36 -28.39 -21.48 -8.49
N LYS A 37 -28.11 -20.65 -7.49
CA LYS A 37 -28.64 -19.28 -7.38
C LYS A 37 -28.12 -18.36 -8.49
N LEU A 38 -26.85 -18.44 -8.84
CA LEU A 38 -26.24 -17.69 -9.94
C LEU A 38 -26.83 -18.09 -11.32
N ARG A 39 -27.07 -19.38 -11.55
CA ARG A 39 -27.74 -19.84 -12.79
C ARG A 39 -29.17 -19.37 -12.89
N ARG A 40 -29.93 -19.31 -11.78
CA ARG A 40 -31.30 -18.76 -11.76
C ARG A 40 -31.34 -17.25 -12.03
N SER A 41 -30.40 -16.48 -11.49
CA SER A 41 -30.35 -15.03 -11.78
C SER A 41 -29.96 -14.72 -13.22
N LEU A 42 -29.08 -15.52 -13.84
CA LEU A 42 -28.73 -15.41 -15.26
C LEU A 42 -29.87 -15.81 -16.20
N ALA A 43 -30.67 -16.81 -15.84
CA ALA A 43 -31.83 -17.21 -16.63
C ALA A 43 -32.96 -16.17 -16.64
N ILE A 44 -33.13 -15.40 -15.55
CA ILE A 44 -34.10 -14.30 -15.46
C ILE A 44 -33.63 -13.07 -16.27
N ALA A 45 -32.33 -12.88 -16.46
CA ALA A 45 -31.79 -11.79 -17.26
C ALA A 45 -31.93 -11.98 -18.78
N HIS A 46 -32.15 -13.22 -19.24
CA HIS A 46 -32.27 -13.55 -20.65
C HIS A 46 -33.71 -13.69 -21.17
N SER A 47 -34.75 -13.41 -20.36
CA SER A 47 -36.16 -13.62 -20.75
C SER A 47 -36.95 -12.32 -20.99
N LYS A 48 -36.33 -11.25 -21.48
CA LYS A 48 -37.06 -10.08 -21.99
C LYS A 48 -36.73 -9.86 -23.46
N PRO A 49 -37.73 -9.98 -24.37
CA PRO A 49 -37.49 -9.65 -25.77
C PRO A 49 -37.50 -8.14 -25.99
N VAL A 50 -36.46 -7.65 -26.63
CA VAL A 50 -36.39 -6.29 -27.17
C VAL A 50 -37.07 -6.30 -28.52
N SER A 51 -38.16 -5.53 -28.68
CA SER A 51 -38.75 -5.17 -29.96
C SER A 51 -38.53 -3.67 -30.18
N THR A 52 -37.74 -3.37 -31.19
CA THR A 52 -37.61 -2.05 -31.80
C THR A 52 -38.70 -1.91 -32.86
N PRO A 53 -39.31 -0.74 -33.09
CA PRO A 53 -39.72 -0.35 -34.43
C PRO A 53 -39.16 1.02 -34.83
N GLU A 54 -38.75 1.09 -36.11
CA GLU A 54 -38.46 2.30 -36.86
C GLU A 54 -39.71 3.05 -37.31
N PRO A 55 -39.59 4.34 -37.75
CA PRO A 55 -40.69 5.26 -37.88
C PRO A 55 -41.27 5.35 -39.30
N GLU A 56 -42.55 5.48 -39.43
CA GLU A 56 -43.20 6.01 -40.63
C GLU A 56 -44.29 7.04 -40.30
N SER A 57 -44.40 7.97 -41.20
CA SER A 57 -45.07 9.26 -41.31
C SER A 57 -46.58 9.27 -41.12
N THR A 58 -47.06 10.43 -40.61
CA THR A 58 -48.40 11.03 -40.49
C THR A 58 -49.36 10.81 -41.68
N PRO A 59 -50.74 10.94 -41.53
CA PRO A 59 -51.41 12.22 -41.18
C PRO A 59 -52.65 12.13 -40.27
N ALA A 60 -53.12 13.32 -39.89
CA ALA A 60 -54.16 13.70 -38.98
C ALA A 60 -55.57 13.14 -39.22
N ALA A 61 -56.32 12.92 -38.15
CA ALA A 61 -57.73 13.35 -37.95
C ALA A 61 -58.35 12.81 -36.65
N ASP A 62 -59.04 13.71 -35.97
CA ASP A 62 -60.23 13.59 -35.08
C ASP A 62 -60.17 12.81 -33.77
N GLU A 63 -60.41 13.58 -32.71
CA GLU A 63 -60.77 13.17 -31.35
C GLU A 63 -62.06 12.35 -31.28
N PRO A 64 -62.26 11.50 -30.26
CA PRO A 64 -63.21 11.95 -29.23
C PRO A 64 -62.72 11.70 -27.80
N GLU A 65 -63.14 12.62 -26.94
CA GLU A 65 -63.02 12.63 -25.50
C GLU A 65 -63.54 11.33 -24.87
N ILE A 66 -62.74 10.75 -23.99
CA ILE A 66 -63.19 9.74 -23.02
C ILE A 66 -63.03 10.34 -21.64
N GLU A 67 -64.13 10.67 -21.00
CA GLU A 67 -64.24 11.03 -19.61
C GLU A 67 -63.68 9.91 -18.72
N ILE A 68 -62.63 10.20 -17.97
CA ILE A 68 -62.13 9.33 -16.90
C ILE A 68 -62.77 9.83 -15.62
N GLU A 69 -63.73 9.09 -15.08
CA GLU A 69 -64.27 9.29 -13.74
C GLU A 69 -63.15 9.23 -12.71
N THR A 70 -62.90 10.35 -12.05
CA THR A 70 -62.01 10.47 -10.91
C THR A 70 -62.68 9.86 -9.68
N VAL A 71 -62.16 8.72 -9.23
CA VAL A 71 -62.50 8.16 -7.92
C VAL A 71 -61.87 9.06 -6.86
N GLU A 72 -62.69 9.81 -6.14
CA GLU A 72 -62.25 10.59 -4.98
C GLU A 72 -61.71 9.66 -3.89
N ALA A 73 -60.38 9.65 -3.69
CA ALA A 73 -59.78 9.09 -2.51
C ALA A 73 -59.87 10.08 -1.35
N THR A 74 -60.82 9.80 -0.47
CA THR A 74 -61.06 10.56 0.75
C THR A 74 -59.86 10.51 1.70
N GLY A 75 -59.33 11.69 2.02
CA GLY A 75 -58.91 12.00 3.38
C GLY A 75 -57.50 11.64 3.84
N LEU A 76 -56.47 12.13 3.15
CA LEU A 76 -55.21 12.47 3.79
C LEU A 76 -54.66 13.73 3.11
N GLU A 77 -54.74 14.85 3.80
CA GLU A 77 -54.04 16.06 3.39
C GLU A 77 -52.52 15.76 3.31
N PRO A 78 -51.85 16.10 2.20
CA PRO A 78 -50.37 15.95 2.15
C PRO A 78 -49.77 16.85 3.22
N LEU A 79 -48.94 16.26 4.08
CA LEU A 79 -48.13 17.00 5.05
C LEU A 79 -47.36 18.13 4.33
N PRO A 80 -47.37 19.37 4.87
CA PRO A 80 -46.67 20.48 4.27
C PRO A 80 -45.18 20.10 4.09
N GLN A 81 -44.74 20.08 2.85
CA GLN A 81 -43.32 19.90 2.57
C GLN A 81 -42.57 21.11 3.15
N PRO A 82 -41.48 20.88 3.93
CA PRO A 82 -40.68 21.98 4.40
C PRO A 82 -40.15 22.74 3.17
N GLU A 83 -40.23 24.07 3.21
CA GLU A 83 -39.67 24.92 2.16
C GLU A 83 -38.23 24.50 1.86
N PRO A 84 -37.81 24.41 0.58
CA PRO A 84 -36.44 24.10 0.24
C PRO A 84 -35.55 25.15 0.91
N THR A 85 -34.86 24.73 1.97
CA THR A 85 -33.85 25.56 2.60
C THR A 85 -32.86 25.95 1.50
N LYS A 86 -32.75 27.25 1.22
CA LYS A 86 -31.74 27.80 0.31
C LYS A 86 -30.45 27.12 0.70
N ALA A 87 -29.85 26.34 -0.24
CA ALA A 87 -28.59 25.67 -0.05
C ALA A 87 -27.61 26.70 0.52
N SER A 88 -27.28 26.57 1.80
CA SER A 88 -26.22 27.35 2.41
C SER A 88 -24.98 27.07 1.58
N LYS A 89 -24.33 28.12 1.07
CA LYS A 89 -23.05 28.01 0.38
C LYS A 89 -22.17 27.08 1.19
N PRO A 90 -21.49 26.08 0.58
CA PRO A 90 -20.64 25.19 1.34
C PRO A 90 -19.64 26.05 2.11
N VAL A 91 -19.76 26.02 3.43
CA VAL A 91 -18.78 26.65 4.34
C VAL A 91 -17.48 25.98 3.99
N SER A 92 -16.48 26.76 3.54
CA SER A 92 -15.20 26.22 3.08
C SER A 92 -14.66 25.30 4.17
N THR A 93 -14.49 24.05 3.87
CA THR A 93 -14.03 22.98 4.79
C THR A 93 -12.68 23.29 5.43
N LEU A 94 -11.93 24.25 4.88
CA LEU A 94 -10.70 24.81 5.46
C LEU A 94 -10.86 25.40 6.86
N PHE A 95 -12.03 25.91 7.21
CA PHE A 95 -12.27 26.45 8.57
C PHE A 95 -12.46 25.37 9.62
N SER A 96 -12.74 24.13 9.25
CA SER A 96 -13.00 23.03 10.19
C SER A 96 -11.75 22.16 10.48
N LEU A 97 -10.62 22.39 9.80
CA LEU A 97 -9.41 21.61 10.03
C LEU A 97 -8.76 21.97 11.38
N PRO A 98 -8.32 20.96 12.17
CA PRO A 98 -7.54 21.20 13.39
C PRO A 98 -6.27 22.01 13.13
N SER A 99 -5.86 22.84 14.10
CA SER A 99 -4.69 23.74 13.97
C SER A 99 -3.40 23.03 13.58
N TRP A 100 -3.17 21.83 14.09
CA TRP A 100 -1.97 21.04 13.79
C TRP A 100 -1.90 20.53 12.33
N LEU A 101 -3.03 20.47 11.61
CA LEU A 101 -3.07 20.18 10.17
C LEU A 101 -2.88 21.44 9.33
N LYS A 102 -3.22 22.62 9.89
CA LYS A 102 -3.07 23.92 9.19
C LYS A 102 -1.64 24.41 9.22
N GLU A 103 -0.91 24.12 10.30
CA GLU A 103 0.44 24.60 10.55
C GLU A 103 1.44 23.43 10.64
N PRO A 104 1.76 22.77 9.52
CA PRO A 104 2.74 21.71 9.49
C PRO A 104 4.17 22.25 9.66
N ILE A 105 5.04 21.43 10.21
CA ILE A 105 6.49 21.64 10.19
C ILE A 105 6.99 21.27 8.80
N SER A 106 7.19 22.23 7.91
CA SER A 106 7.68 22.01 6.55
C SER A 106 9.20 21.93 6.50
N VAL A 107 9.74 20.97 5.78
CA VAL A 107 11.18 20.71 5.65
C VAL A 107 11.51 20.46 4.18
N SER A 108 12.57 21.12 3.68
CA SER A 108 13.03 20.91 2.31
C SER A 108 13.60 19.49 2.14
N PRO A 109 13.25 18.76 1.06
CA PRO A 109 13.77 17.42 0.77
C PRO A 109 15.30 17.35 0.61
N THR A 110 15.93 18.48 0.30
CA THR A 110 17.38 18.59 0.14
C THR A 110 18.14 18.63 1.45
N THR A 111 17.45 18.85 2.58
CA THR A 111 18.07 18.92 3.91
C THR A 111 18.80 17.62 4.24
N ARG A 112 20.07 17.74 4.63
CA ARG A 112 20.91 16.65 5.11
C ARG A 112 21.61 17.07 6.40
N THR A 113 21.78 16.13 7.31
CA THR A 113 22.45 16.37 8.59
C THR A 113 23.26 15.13 8.98
N PRO A 114 24.53 15.26 9.38
CA PRO A 114 25.28 14.12 9.88
C PRO A 114 24.59 13.49 11.10
N PHE A 115 24.49 12.15 11.17
CA PHE A 115 23.90 11.47 12.33
C PHE A 115 24.63 11.79 13.64
N SER A 116 25.92 12.13 13.58
CA SER A 116 26.72 12.53 14.74
C SER A 116 26.24 13.82 15.39
N SER A 117 25.58 14.72 14.66
CA SER A 117 25.04 15.97 15.19
C SER A 117 23.62 15.85 15.76
N ILE A 118 22.97 14.69 15.58
CA ILE A 118 21.63 14.46 16.10
C ILE A 118 21.71 14.12 17.59
N THR A 119 21.19 15.04 18.42
CA THR A 119 21.15 14.87 19.87
C THR A 119 20.21 13.74 20.29
N GLY A 120 20.60 12.98 21.32
CA GLY A 120 19.78 11.88 21.87
C GLY A 120 20.10 10.48 21.30
N LEU A 121 20.95 10.36 20.29
CA LEU A 121 21.47 9.07 19.83
C LEU A 121 22.66 8.62 20.67
N SER A 122 22.62 7.38 21.19
CA SER A 122 23.73 6.81 21.94
C SER A 122 24.96 6.57 21.07
N PRO A 123 26.19 6.61 21.61
CA PRO A 123 27.41 6.33 20.87
C PRO A 123 27.38 4.95 20.21
N LYS A 124 26.76 3.95 20.84
CA LYS A 124 26.59 2.60 20.26
C LYS A 124 25.78 2.61 18.98
N LEU A 125 24.67 3.36 18.94
CA LEU A 125 23.86 3.47 17.74
C LEU A 125 24.55 4.30 16.66
N GLN A 126 25.26 5.36 17.02
CA GLN A 126 26.06 6.14 16.07
C GLN A 126 27.14 5.28 15.43
N GLN A 127 27.87 4.48 16.22
CA GLN A 127 28.84 3.52 15.71
C GLN A 127 28.19 2.49 14.77
N ARG A 128 27.00 1.98 15.15
CA ARG A 128 26.25 1.02 14.32
C ARG A 128 25.84 1.62 12.98
N LEU A 129 25.38 2.88 12.95
CA LEU A 129 25.08 3.59 11.71
C LEU A 129 26.33 3.73 10.81
N GLY A 130 27.49 4.02 11.40
CA GLY A 130 28.77 4.07 10.68
C GLY A 130 29.13 2.72 10.03
N VAL A 131 28.96 1.61 10.76
CA VAL A 131 29.19 0.24 10.21
C VAL A 131 28.25 -0.05 9.03
N LEU A 132 27.04 0.50 9.05
CA LEU A 132 26.06 0.36 7.96
C LEU A 132 26.26 1.39 6.83
N SER A 133 27.33 2.20 6.88
CA SER A 133 27.62 3.28 5.93
C SER A 133 26.52 4.34 5.86
N LEU A 134 25.74 4.51 6.95
CA LEU A 134 24.73 5.54 7.09
C LEU A 134 25.37 6.73 7.83
N THR A 135 25.89 7.69 7.06
CA THR A 135 26.61 8.84 7.61
C THR A 135 25.73 10.06 7.79
N GLU A 136 24.75 10.24 6.90
CA GLU A 136 23.87 11.41 6.84
C GLU A 136 22.41 11.04 6.99
N ALA A 137 21.69 11.82 7.78
CA ALA A 137 20.25 11.78 7.91
C ALA A 137 19.59 12.57 6.79
N PHE A 138 18.58 12.00 6.19
CA PHE A 138 17.75 12.68 5.20
C PHE A 138 16.77 13.65 5.86
N ALA A 139 16.14 14.52 5.08
CA ALA A 139 15.23 15.55 5.55
C ALA A 139 14.19 15.05 6.56
N VAL A 140 13.52 13.92 6.28
CA VAL A 140 12.55 13.33 7.22
C VAL A 140 13.20 12.89 8.53
N GLN A 141 14.40 12.35 8.49
CA GLN A 141 15.12 11.89 9.67
C GLN A 141 15.63 13.09 10.49
N THR A 142 16.18 14.08 9.79
CA THR A 142 16.68 15.32 10.41
C THR A 142 15.60 16.03 11.21
N SER A 143 14.37 16.09 10.69
CA SER A 143 13.25 16.77 11.35
C SER A 143 12.56 15.92 12.42
N VAL A 144 12.46 14.61 12.20
CA VAL A 144 11.67 13.69 13.05
C VAL A 144 12.46 13.18 14.24
N LEU A 145 13.76 12.84 14.06
CA LEU A 145 14.58 12.26 15.12
C LEU A 145 14.66 13.13 16.37
N PRO A 146 14.92 14.45 16.30
CA PRO A 146 14.92 15.30 17.50
C PRO A 146 13.58 15.30 18.23
N LEU A 147 12.48 15.27 17.47
CA LEU A 147 11.13 15.25 18.04
C LEU A 147 10.80 13.94 18.76
N LEU A 148 11.30 12.79 18.27
CA LEU A 148 11.03 11.47 18.83
C LEU A 148 12.04 11.05 19.91
N LEU A 149 13.27 11.55 19.85
CA LEU A 149 14.33 11.24 20.83
C LEU A 149 14.20 12.06 22.10
N ASP A 150 13.65 13.29 22.03
CA ASP A 150 13.42 14.09 23.22
C ASP A 150 12.22 13.59 24.02
N ALA A 151 12.48 13.09 25.22
CA ALA A 151 11.44 12.62 26.13
C ALA A 151 10.49 13.74 26.61
N LYS A 152 10.93 15.01 26.58
CA LYS A 152 10.11 16.16 26.97
C LYS A 152 9.11 16.55 25.90
N THR A 153 9.41 16.24 24.65
CA THR A 153 8.56 16.51 23.50
C THR A 153 7.48 15.45 23.40
N GLY A 154 6.50 15.49 24.28
CA GLY A 154 5.35 14.58 24.27
C GLY A 154 4.43 14.82 23.07
N GLY A 155 3.52 13.86 22.82
CA GLY A 155 2.51 13.92 21.76
C GLY A 155 2.81 12.98 20.59
N ASP A 156 1.78 12.82 19.75
CA ASP A 156 1.81 11.94 18.60
C ASP A 156 2.36 12.68 17.36
N LEU A 157 2.90 11.96 16.41
CA LEU A 157 3.53 12.55 15.24
C LEU A 157 2.94 11.98 13.95
N CYS A 158 2.52 12.88 13.06
CA CYS A 158 2.13 12.56 11.69
C CYS A 158 3.25 13.01 10.75
N ILE A 159 3.62 12.18 9.78
CA ILE A 159 4.74 12.43 8.87
C ILE A 159 4.26 12.22 7.44
N SER A 160 4.32 13.29 6.65
CA SER A 160 4.09 13.27 5.21
C SER A 160 5.42 13.39 4.48
N ALA A 161 5.83 12.34 3.80
CA ALA A 161 7.08 12.34 3.04
C ALA A 161 7.03 11.31 1.91
N ALA A 162 7.61 11.62 0.77
CA ALA A 162 7.65 10.75 -0.41
C ALA A 162 8.18 9.34 -0.09
N THR A 163 7.81 8.35 -0.90
CA THR A 163 8.38 7.00 -0.82
C THR A 163 9.88 7.07 -1.08
N GLY A 164 10.68 6.30 -0.33
CA GLY A 164 12.14 6.33 -0.47
C GLY A 164 12.86 7.47 0.27
N SER A 165 12.15 8.35 0.99
CA SER A 165 12.74 9.44 1.79
C SER A 165 13.40 8.98 3.09
N GLY A 166 13.41 7.69 3.40
CA GLY A 166 14.02 7.15 4.63
C GLY A 166 13.11 7.13 5.85
N LYS A 167 11.78 7.14 5.68
CA LYS A 167 10.77 7.09 6.76
C LYS A 167 10.99 5.96 7.76
N THR A 168 11.34 4.76 7.29
CA THR A 168 11.55 3.59 8.14
C THR A 168 12.62 3.83 9.20
N LEU A 169 13.75 4.42 8.81
CA LEU A 169 14.82 4.72 9.74
C LEU A 169 14.44 5.82 10.75
N ALA A 170 13.59 6.77 10.35
CA ALA A 170 13.13 7.86 11.20
C ALA A 170 12.33 7.39 12.44
N TYR A 171 11.62 6.26 12.35
CA TYR A 171 10.93 5.70 13.53
C TYR A 171 11.68 4.50 14.16
N VAL A 172 12.42 3.72 13.41
CA VAL A 172 13.16 2.56 13.96
C VAL A 172 14.26 3.01 14.92
N LEU A 173 15.02 4.05 14.59
CA LEU A 173 16.10 4.57 15.43
C LEU A 173 15.63 5.00 16.83
N PRO A 174 14.60 5.87 16.99
CA PRO A 174 14.15 6.29 18.32
C PRO A 174 13.50 5.13 19.10
N ILE A 175 12.84 4.18 18.46
CA ILE A 175 12.34 2.98 19.13
C ILE A 175 13.50 2.18 19.72
N ILE A 176 14.51 1.84 18.91
CA ILE A 176 15.67 1.07 19.37
C ILE A 176 16.42 1.84 20.45
N GLN A 177 16.63 3.16 20.27
CA GLN A 177 17.26 4.01 21.29
C GLN A 177 16.53 3.94 22.63
N SER A 178 15.20 4.08 22.61
CA SER A 178 14.38 4.10 23.83
C SER A 178 14.31 2.75 24.53
N LEU A 179 14.44 1.65 23.78
CA LEU A 179 14.32 0.28 24.29
C LEU A 179 15.68 -0.38 24.58
N SER A 180 16.78 0.19 24.15
CA SER A 180 18.12 -0.41 24.29
C SER A 180 18.55 -0.66 25.74
N SER A 181 18.02 0.10 26.71
CA SER A 181 18.29 -0.03 28.15
C SER A 181 17.33 -0.97 28.90
N ARG A 182 16.44 -1.64 28.19
CA ARG A 182 15.47 -2.53 28.82
C ARG A 182 16.16 -3.74 29.50
N VAL A 183 15.61 -4.17 30.63
CA VAL A 183 16.11 -5.35 31.37
C VAL A 183 15.32 -6.59 31.01
N VAL A 184 13.99 -6.51 31.00
CA VAL A 184 13.07 -7.65 30.75
C VAL A 184 12.49 -7.56 29.35
N THR A 185 12.39 -8.67 28.62
CA THR A 185 11.72 -8.74 27.32
C THR A 185 10.21 -8.61 27.52
N ARG A 186 9.60 -7.59 26.94
CA ARG A 186 8.15 -7.33 26.93
C ARG A 186 7.78 -6.59 25.66
N LEU A 187 6.59 -6.80 25.13
CA LEU A 187 6.13 -6.08 23.94
C LEU A 187 6.00 -4.59 24.24
N ARG A 188 6.90 -3.78 23.67
CA ARG A 188 6.97 -2.32 23.88
C ARG A 188 6.75 -1.50 22.64
N ALA A 189 6.90 -2.09 21.47
CA ALA A 189 6.66 -1.39 20.21
C ALA A 189 5.91 -2.29 19.23
N ILE A 190 4.90 -1.71 18.58
CA ILE A 190 4.13 -2.33 17.51
C ILE A 190 4.26 -1.47 16.27
N VAL A 191 4.68 -2.07 15.15
CA VAL A 191 4.76 -1.43 13.84
C VAL A 191 3.78 -2.12 12.91
N VAL A 192 2.79 -1.38 12.42
CA VAL A 192 1.75 -1.89 11.52
C VAL A 192 2.03 -1.39 10.12
N VAL A 193 2.11 -2.33 9.18
CA VAL A 193 2.34 -2.05 7.76
C VAL A 193 1.37 -2.85 6.88
N PRO A 194 0.99 -2.36 5.68
CA PRO A 194 -0.10 -2.96 4.91
C PRO A 194 0.24 -4.29 4.22
N THR A 195 1.51 -4.62 4.02
CA THR A 195 1.89 -5.82 3.25
C THR A 195 2.97 -6.64 3.94
N ARG A 196 2.98 -7.95 3.62
CA ARG A 196 3.95 -8.91 4.15
C ARG A 196 5.39 -8.56 3.75
N GLU A 197 5.57 -8.05 2.55
CA GLU A 197 6.85 -7.62 2.00
C GLU A 197 7.41 -6.43 2.80
N LEU A 198 6.56 -5.44 3.11
CA LEU A 198 6.94 -4.31 3.96
C LEU A 198 7.30 -4.74 5.37
N VAL A 199 6.58 -5.72 5.95
CA VAL A 199 6.98 -6.29 7.25
C VAL A 199 8.40 -6.83 7.19
N GLN A 200 8.76 -7.57 6.13
CA GLN A 200 10.11 -8.12 5.97
C GLN A 200 11.15 -7.02 5.78
N GLN A 201 10.84 -5.97 5.01
CA GLN A 201 11.74 -4.84 4.80
C GLN A 201 12.00 -4.07 6.09
N VAL A 202 10.94 -3.73 6.84
CA VAL A 202 11.07 -3.04 8.13
C VAL A 202 11.82 -3.92 9.13
N ASN A 203 11.53 -5.23 9.16
CA ASN A 203 12.22 -6.18 10.02
C ASN A 203 13.73 -6.24 9.71
N SER A 204 14.09 -6.34 8.43
CA SER A 204 15.51 -6.33 8.01
C SER A 204 16.23 -5.08 8.48
N THR A 205 15.62 -3.91 8.32
CA THR A 205 16.16 -2.64 8.79
C THR A 205 16.29 -2.62 10.31
N ALA A 206 15.24 -3.01 11.03
CA ALA A 206 15.21 -3.00 12.49
C ALA A 206 16.25 -3.97 13.09
N VAL A 207 16.38 -5.19 12.54
CA VAL A 207 17.40 -6.16 12.94
C VAL A 207 18.80 -5.63 12.67
N SER A 208 19.03 -5.03 11.51
CA SER A 208 20.34 -4.45 11.17
C SER A 208 20.74 -3.36 12.15
N ILE A 209 19.85 -2.47 12.52
CA ILE A 209 20.12 -1.36 13.44
C ILE A 209 20.24 -1.84 14.89
N SER A 210 19.38 -2.80 15.34
CA SER A 210 19.35 -3.28 16.72
C SER A 210 20.50 -4.22 17.08
N SER A 211 21.33 -4.58 16.13
CA SER A 211 22.48 -5.47 16.37
C SER A 211 23.34 -4.96 17.54
N GLY A 212 23.62 -5.84 18.51
CA GLY A 212 24.38 -5.50 19.73
C GLY A 212 23.54 -4.86 20.86
N THR A 213 22.22 -4.66 20.70
CA THR A 213 21.34 -4.14 21.77
C THR A 213 20.64 -5.24 22.59
N GLY A 214 20.66 -6.49 22.11
CA GLY A 214 19.91 -7.60 22.72
C GLY A 214 18.39 -7.52 22.55
N LEU A 215 17.85 -6.55 21.81
CA LEU A 215 16.43 -6.44 21.53
C LEU A 215 15.93 -7.59 20.67
N LYS A 216 14.76 -8.12 21.00
CA LYS A 216 14.11 -9.21 20.27
C LYS A 216 12.99 -8.63 19.39
N ILE A 217 13.11 -8.86 18.08
CA ILE A 217 12.16 -8.38 17.08
C ILE A 217 11.39 -9.57 16.54
N GLY A 218 10.06 -9.50 16.60
CA GLY A 218 9.15 -10.50 16.05
C GLY A 218 8.36 -9.97 14.86
N THR A 219 7.88 -10.90 14.03
CA THR A 219 7.03 -10.59 12.89
C THR A 219 5.79 -11.49 12.88
N ALA A 220 4.62 -10.92 12.57
CA ALA A 220 3.37 -11.64 12.38
C ALA A 220 2.74 -11.24 11.05
N ILE A 221 2.76 -12.14 10.07
CA ILE A 221 2.42 -11.84 8.66
C ILE A 221 1.38 -12.81 8.07
N GLY A 222 0.95 -13.82 8.82
CA GLY A 222 0.00 -14.82 8.36
C GLY A 222 0.53 -15.76 7.27
N SER A 223 1.84 -15.90 7.14
CA SER A 223 2.46 -16.92 6.28
C SER A 223 2.60 -18.28 6.96
N ARG A 224 2.39 -18.30 8.27
CA ARG A 224 2.38 -19.50 9.14
C ARG A 224 1.01 -19.60 9.80
N SER A 225 0.68 -20.77 10.35
CA SER A 225 -0.53 -20.91 11.18
C SER A 225 -0.46 -20.01 12.41
N LEU A 226 -1.62 -19.62 12.94
CA LEU A 226 -1.70 -18.76 14.12
C LEU A 226 -0.95 -19.37 15.31
N ALA A 227 -1.12 -20.68 15.55
CA ALA A 227 -0.46 -21.39 16.64
C ALA A 227 1.07 -21.33 16.56
N VAL A 228 1.65 -21.42 15.36
CA VAL A 228 3.10 -21.28 15.16
C VAL A 228 3.55 -19.84 15.45
N GLU A 229 2.80 -18.84 15.02
CA GLU A 229 3.14 -17.44 15.31
C GLU A 229 2.97 -17.11 16.79
N GLN A 230 1.95 -17.66 17.46
CA GLN A 230 1.77 -17.56 18.92
C GLN A 230 3.02 -18.06 19.67
N GLY A 231 3.50 -19.26 19.36
CA GLY A 231 4.71 -19.82 19.98
C GLY A 231 6.00 -19.02 19.70
N LEU A 232 6.02 -18.15 18.66
CA LEU A 232 7.12 -17.24 18.40
C LEU A 232 7.02 -15.93 19.19
N LEU A 233 5.81 -15.49 19.54
CA LEU A 233 5.56 -14.21 20.20
C LEU A 233 5.46 -14.31 21.71
N VAL A 234 4.96 -15.42 22.22
CA VAL A 234 4.77 -15.65 23.65
C VAL A 234 5.37 -16.99 24.09
N ALA A 235 5.71 -17.11 25.36
CA ALA A 235 6.10 -18.36 26.00
C ALA A 235 5.37 -18.49 27.32
N GLU A 236 5.04 -19.71 27.69
CA GLU A 236 4.59 -20.08 29.03
C GLU A 236 5.84 -20.36 29.88
N GLU A 237 5.94 -19.74 31.05
CA GLU A 237 6.99 -19.99 32.03
C GLU A 237 6.56 -21.13 32.96
N ASP A 238 7.50 -21.68 33.72
CA ASP A 238 7.27 -22.85 34.62
C ASP A 238 6.21 -22.57 35.69
N ASP A 239 5.96 -21.30 36.01
CA ASP A 239 4.91 -20.86 36.97
C ASP A 239 3.51 -20.71 36.33
N GLY A 240 3.35 -21.05 35.04
CA GLY A 240 2.12 -20.88 34.28
C GLY A 240 1.87 -19.45 33.79
N SER A 241 2.76 -18.51 34.04
CA SER A 241 2.66 -17.16 33.49
C SER A 241 3.04 -17.15 32.02
N VAL A 242 2.34 -16.34 31.24
CA VAL A 242 2.65 -16.16 29.79
C VAL A 242 3.39 -14.85 29.59
N VAL A 243 4.58 -14.95 29.04
CA VAL A 243 5.47 -13.79 28.82
C VAL A 243 5.73 -13.54 27.35
N SER A 244 5.97 -12.29 27.00
CA SER A 244 6.33 -11.94 25.63
C SER A 244 7.79 -12.32 25.32
N LYS A 245 7.99 -12.96 24.16
CA LYS A 245 9.32 -13.29 23.62
C LYS A 245 9.93 -12.18 22.80
N VAL A 246 9.18 -11.10 22.52
CA VAL A 246 9.58 -10.01 21.64
C VAL A 246 9.42 -8.64 22.31
N ASP A 247 10.32 -7.72 22.00
CA ASP A 247 10.27 -6.32 22.42
C ASP A 247 9.57 -5.43 21.38
N ILE A 248 9.74 -5.79 20.11
CA ILE A 248 9.19 -5.07 18.96
C ILE A 248 8.46 -6.08 18.08
N LEU A 249 7.21 -5.79 17.76
CA LEU A 249 6.42 -6.57 16.82
C LEU A 249 6.18 -5.77 15.53
N ILE A 250 6.50 -6.35 14.37
CA ILE A 250 6.21 -5.78 13.06
C ILE A 250 5.17 -6.68 12.40
N THR A 251 4.03 -6.12 12.01
CA THR A 251 2.87 -6.94 11.66
C THR A 251 1.97 -6.29 10.60
N THR A 252 1.09 -7.09 10.03
CA THR A 252 -0.04 -6.61 9.20
C THR A 252 -1.29 -6.43 10.06
N PRO A 253 -2.25 -5.53 9.67
CA PRO A 253 -3.42 -5.22 10.49
C PRO A 253 -4.24 -6.44 10.89
N GLY A 254 -4.59 -7.29 9.92
CA GLY A 254 -5.43 -8.48 10.18
C GLY A 254 -4.77 -9.43 11.16
N ARG A 255 -3.45 -9.64 11.04
CA ARG A 255 -2.71 -10.52 11.94
C ARG A 255 -2.59 -9.96 13.35
N LEU A 256 -2.44 -8.63 13.45
CA LEU A 256 -2.44 -7.97 14.75
C LEU A 256 -3.77 -8.18 15.49
N VAL A 257 -4.90 -7.99 14.80
CA VAL A 257 -6.24 -8.22 15.37
C VAL A 257 -6.41 -9.67 15.83
N GLU A 258 -5.96 -10.64 15.05
CA GLU A 258 -6.03 -12.05 15.43
C GLU A 258 -5.22 -12.33 16.71
N HIS A 259 -4.00 -11.78 16.82
CA HIS A 259 -3.19 -11.95 18.03
C HIS A 259 -3.80 -11.25 19.25
N VAL A 260 -4.34 -10.03 19.09
CA VAL A 260 -5.01 -9.31 20.19
C VAL A 260 -6.22 -10.09 20.72
N ARG A 261 -6.98 -10.75 19.81
CA ARG A 261 -8.20 -11.48 20.18
C ARG A 261 -7.97 -12.91 20.65
N ALA A 262 -6.98 -13.60 20.09
CA ALA A 262 -6.88 -15.06 20.20
C ALA A 262 -5.54 -15.58 20.74
N THR A 263 -4.57 -14.73 21.07
CA THR A 263 -3.30 -15.20 21.62
C THR A 263 -3.28 -15.03 23.13
N PRO A 264 -3.28 -16.12 23.91
CA PRO A 264 -3.15 -16.03 25.36
C PRO A 264 -1.86 -15.31 25.73
N GLY A 265 -1.93 -14.38 26.69
CA GLY A 265 -0.76 -13.63 27.16
C GLY A 265 -0.18 -12.62 26.16
N PHE A 266 -0.89 -12.29 25.07
CA PHE A 266 -0.50 -11.17 24.19
C PHE A 266 -0.82 -9.84 24.90
N ASP A 267 0.12 -9.39 25.72
CA ASP A 267 -0.04 -8.26 26.62
C ASP A 267 0.35 -6.93 25.99
N LEU A 268 -0.60 -5.99 25.90
CA LEU A 268 -0.43 -4.64 25.38
C LEU A 268 -0.05 -3.62 26.47
N THR A 269 0.01 -4.03 27.73
CA THR A 269 0.22 -3.16 28.91
C THR A 269 1.51 -2.35 28.84
N TRP A 270 2.55 -2.95 28.26
CA TRP A 270 3.89 -2.37 28.19
C TRP A 270 4.19 -1.63 26.91
N VAL A 271 3.24 -1.58 25.97
CA VAL A 271 3.43 -0.91 24.68
C VAL A 271 3.62 0.58 24.89
N LYS A 272 4.74 1.09 24.36
CA LYS A 272 5.13 2.51 24.39
C LYS A 272 5.04 3.18 23.03
N TRP A 273 5.14 2.37 21.95
CA TRP A 273 5.17 2.85 20.58
C TRP A 273 4.15 2.11 19.73
N LEU A 274 3.33 2.87 19.02
CA LEU A 274 2.50 2.37 17.93
C LEU A 274 2.84 3.14 16.67
N VAL A 275 3.43 2.45 15.70
CA VAL A 275 3.78 3.02 14.39
C VAL A 275 2.83 2.48 13.34
N ILE A 276 2.31 3.37 12.51
CA ILE A 276 1.42 3.06 11.38
C ILE A 276 2.09 3.60 10.12
N ASP A 277 2.71 2.72 9.35
CA ASP A 277 3.41 3.10 8.10
C ASP A 277 2.53 2.79 6.88
N GLU A 278 2.63 3.61 5.83
CA GLU A 278 1.68 3.65 4.70
C GLU A 278 0.22 3.83 5.18
N ALA A 279 0.01 4.77 6.09
CA ALA A 279 -1.28 5.01 6.74
C ALA A 279 -2.40 5.36 5.76
N ASP A 280 -2.09 6.03 4.65
CA ASP A 280 -3.03 6.32 3.57
C ASP A 280 -3.71 5.06 3.03
N ARG A 281 -2.96 3.97 2.94
CA ARG A 281 -3.49 2.67 2.53
C ARG A 281 -4.26 1.97 3.65
N LEU A 282 -3.69 1.98 4.86
CA LEU A 282 -4.27 1.31 6.01
C LEU A 282 -5.60 1.94 6.47
N LEU A 283 -5.77 3.24 6.25
CA LEU A 283 -6.97 3.98 6.62
C LEU A 283 -8.00 4.09 5.46
N ALA A 284 -7.58 3.89 4.21
CA ALA A 284 -8.49 3.94 3.05
C ALA A 284 -9.29 2.64 2.82
N GLN A 285 -8.79 1.50 3.27
CA GLN A 285 -9.49 0.23 3.17
C GLN A 285 -10.40 0.06 4.39
N SER A 286 -11.52 -0.66 4.23
CA SER A 286 -12.55 -0.94 5.26
C SER A 286 -12.05 -1.60 6.55
N PHE A 287 -10.76 -1.60 6.78
CA PHE A 287 -10.09 -2.06 7.99
C PHE A 287 -10.22 -1.12 9.19
N GLN A 288 -11.23 -0.26 9.23
CA GLN A 288 -11.47 0.59 10.41
C GLN A 288 -11.63 -0.22 11.70
N GLU A 289 -12.09 -1.47 11.59
CA GLU A 289 -12.16 -2.36 12.75
C GLU A 289 -10.81 -2.61 13.41
N TRP A 290 -9.72 -2.77 12.63
CA TRP A 290 -8.41 -3.05 13.22
C TRP A 290 -7.90 -1.87 14.06
N VAL A 291 -8.12 -0.64 13.60
CA VAL A 291 -7.74 0.56 14.35
C VAL A 291 -8.45 0.60 15.69
N ASN A 292 -9.78 0.39 15.67
CA ASN A 292 -10.58 0.40 16.88
C ASN A 292 -10.14 -0.71 17.86
N VAL A 293 -9.96 -1.94 17.38
CA VAL A 293 -9.51 -3.08 18.21
C VAL A 293 -8.17 -2.78 18.88
N VAL A 294 -7.21 -2.26 18.13
CA VAL A 294 -5.86 -1.98 18.65
C VAL A 294 -5.88 -0.80 19.61
N ILE A 295 -6.57 0.29 19.26
CA ILE A 295 -6.62 1.50 20.10
C ILE A 295 -7.37 1.21 21.41
N VAL A 296 -8.51 0.55 21.34
CA VAL A 296 -9.27 0.14 22.55
C VAL A 296 -8.45 -0.81 23.40
N GLY A 297 -7.83 -1.83 22.80
CA GLY A 297 -6.97 -2.77 23.52
C GLY A 297 -5.79 -2.10 24.22
N LEU A 298 -5.17 -1.10 23.61
CA LEU A 298 -4.10 -0.30 24.23
C LEU A 298 -4.62 0.58 25.39
N GLU A 299 -5.82 1.15 25.26
CA GLU A 299 -6.44 1.95 26.32
C GLU A 299 -6.86 1.10 27.50
N GLU A 300 -7.46 -0.08 27.27
CA GLU A 300 -7.84 -1.05 28.29
C GLU A 300 -6.63 -1.59 29.05
N ALA A 301 -5.57 -1.98 28.32
CA ALA A 301 -4.32 -2.43 28.89
C ALA A 301 -3.68 -1.34 29.77
N ALA A 302 -3.73 -0.10 29.31
CA ALA A 302 -3.27 1.07 30.05
C ALA A 302 -4.09 1.31 31.35
N ALA A 303 -5.40 1.11 31.30
CA ALA A 303 -6.28 1.26 32.45
C ALA A 303 -6.01 0.15 33.50
N LYS A 304 -5.87 -1.11 33.06
CA LYS A 304 -5.51 -2.25 33.95
C LYS A 304 -4.22 -1.97 34.72
N HIS A 305 -3.18 -1.54 34.03
CA HIS A 305 -1.90 -1.23 34.69
C HIS A 305 -2.02 -0.13 35.74
N CYS A 306 -2.88 0.86 35.56
CA CYS A 306 -3.14 1.89 36.57
C CYS A 306 -3.81 1.28 37.81
N VAL A 307 -4.75 0.38 37.65
CA VAL A 307 -5.47 -0.28 38.75
C VAL A 307 -4.51 -1.16 39.56
N ASP A 308 -3.73 -2.01 38.90
CA ASP A 308 -2.77 -2.91 39.55
C ASP A 308 -1.65 -2.14 40.30
N SER A 309 -1.26 -0.99 39.80
CA SER A 309 -0.27 -0.11 40.48
C SER A 309 -0.83 0.60 41.72
N ILE A 310 -2.16 0.69 41.86
CA ILE A 310 -2.86 1.40 42.92
C ILE A 310 -3.41 0.42 43.98
N ALA A 311 -3.48 -0.88 43.69
CA ALA A 311 -4.06 -1.89 44.55
C ALA A 311 -3.42 -2.02 45.97
N GLY A 312 -2.41 -1.24 46.30
CA GLY A 312 -1.81 -1.15 47.63
C GLY A 312 -2.07 0.14 48.42
N VAL A 313 -2.64 1.20 47.80
CA VAL A 313 -2.86 2.48 48.50
C VAL A 313 -4.11 3.16 47.97
N ASP A 314 -5.10 3.35 48.82
CA ASP A 314 -6.32 4.11 48.52
C ASP A 314 -6.01 5.61 48.44
N LEU A 315 -5.65 6.10 47.26
CA LEU A 315 -5.31 7.48 46.93
C LEU A 315 -6.54 8.36 46.61
N GLY A 316 -7.74 7.79 46.67
CA GLY A 316 -9.01 8.48 46.43
C GLY A 316 -9.25 9.66 47.37
N ASN A 317 -8.76 9.59 48.59
CA ASN A 317 -8.93 10.60 49.63
C ASN A 317 -7.86 11.71 49.65
N LEU A 318 -6.77 11.60 48.87
CA LEU A 318 -5.66 12.56 48.89
C LEU A 318 -5.68 13.60 47.78
N GLY A 319 -6.74 13.65 46.95
CA GLY A 319 -6.87 14.66 45.88
C GLY A 319 -5.78 14.58 44.77
N LEU A 320 -4.84 13.67 44.92
CA LEU A 320 -3.80 13.39 43.95
C LEU A 320 -4.39 12.51 42.84
N ARG A 321 -5.12 13.10 41.91
CA ARG A 321 -5.30 12.46 40.60
C ARG A 321 -3.90 12.20 40.07
N SER A 322 -3.46 10.96 40.19
CA SER A 322 -2.24 10.46 39.58
C SER A 322 -2.37 10.62 38.08
N GLY A 323 -2.10 11.81 37.59
CA GLY A 323 -1.91 12.03 36.17
C GLY A 323 -0.75 11.13 35.78
N ARG A 324 -1.05 9.99 35.12
CA ARG A 324 -0.02 9.17 34.48
C ARG A 324 0.93 10.12 33.78
N ARG A 325 2.21 10.09 34.15
CA ARG A 325 3.22 10.95 33.51
C ARG A 325 3.06 10.79 32.00
N GLU A 326 2.97 11.87 31.26
CA GLU A 326 2.74 11.84 29.80
C GLU A 326 3.72 10.93 29.05
N ALA A 327 4.90 10.74 29.62
CA ALA A 327 5.94 9.84 29.14
C ALA A 327 5.56 8.33 29.19
N GLU A 328 4.50 7.94 29.92
CA GLU A 328 4.07 6.53 30.03
C GLU A 328 2.95 6.17 29.05
N LYS A 329 2.39 7.15 28.37
CA LYS A 329 1.33 6.90 27.38
C LYS A 329 1.91 6.44 26.05
N VAL A 330 1.19 5.53 25.36
CA VAL A 330 1.58 5.04 24.02
C VAL A 330 1.77 6.22 23.08
N ARG A 331 2.92 6.32 22.47
CA ARG A 331 3.25 7.32 21.44
C ARG A 331 2.90 6.77 20.07
N LYS A 332 2.06 7.49 19.34
CA LYS A 332 1.63 7.11 18.01
C LYS A 332 2.43 7.86 16.96
N VAL A 333 2.94 7.14 15.97
CA VAL A 333 3.68 7.71 14.83
C VAL A 333 3.00 7.24 13.56
N VAL A 334 2.45 8.15 12.80
CA VAL A 334 1.68 7.88 11.58
C VAL A 334 2.45 8.40 10.38
N LEU A 335 2.81 7.50 9.45
CA LEU A 335 3.60 7.85 8.28
C LEU A 335 2.83 7.56 7.01
N SER A 336 2.90 8.48 6.07
CA SER A 336 2.30 8.33 4.74
C SER A 336 3.15 9.02 3.69
N ALA A 337 3.02 8.57 2.44
CA ALA A 337 3.49 9.34 1.28
C ALA A 337 2.51 10.46 0.92
N THR A 338 1.25 10.29 1.33
CA THR A 338 0.15 11.20 1.04
C THR A 338 -0.69 11.30 2.30
N MET A 339 -0.39 12.31 3.15
CA MET A 339 -1.17 12.47 4.38
C MET A 339 -2.59 12.90 4.03
N THR A 340 -3.55 12.06 4.41
CA THR A 340 -4.97 12.41 4.26
C THR A 340 -5.32 13.59 5.16
N ARG A 341 -6.04 14.57 4.63
CA ARG A 341 -6.68 15.65 5.40
C ARG A 341 -8.08 15.24 5.89
N ASP A 342 -8.50 14.02 5.61
CA ASP A 342 -9.74 13.46 6.12
C ASP A 342 -9.64 13.30 7.65
N VAL A 343 -10.18 14.29 8.34
CA VAL A 343 -10.19 14.36 9.82
C VAL A 343 -10.92 13.17 10.41
N GLY A 344 -11.95 12.64 9.73
CA GLY A 344 -12.71 11.48 10.18
C GLY A 344 -11.85 10.21 10.26
N LYS A 345 -11.01 9.98 9.25
CA LYS A 345 -10.06 8.84 9.25
C LYS A 345 -8.97 8.96 10.30
N LEU A 346 -8.47 10.18 10.52
CA LEU A 346 -7.46 10.46 11.55
C LEU A 346 -8.05 10.44 12.97
N ALA A 347 -9.32 10.83 13.14
CA ALA A 347 -10.00 10.82 14.44
C ALA A 347 -10.04 9.41 15.06
N GLY A 348 -10.23 8.36 14.26
CA GLY A 348 -10.20 6.97 14.72
C GLY A 348 -8.90 6.57 15.42
N LEU A 349 -7.79 7.22 15.11
CA LEU A 349 -6.49 7.00 15.75
C LEU A 349 -6.39 7.62 17.15
N ARG A 350 -7.34 8.47 17.56
CA ARG A 350 -7.35 9.17 18.86
C ARG A 350 -5.99 9.78 19.18
N LEU A 351 -5.46 10.60 18.24
CA LEU A 351 -4.15 11.24 18.36
C LEU A 351 -4.15 12.27 19.49
N ARG A 352 -3.05 12.35 20.23
CA ARG A 352 -2.85 13.24 21.37
C ARG A 352 -1.83 14.31 21.03
N ARG A 353 -2.19 15.59 21.12
CA ARG A 353 -1.33 16.74 20.77
C ARG A 353 -0.52 16.47 19.50
N PRO A 354 -1.19 16.06 18.40
CA PRO A 354 -0.49 15.66 17.20
C PRO A 354 0.26 16.84 16.59
N ARG A 355 1.40 16.55 15.97
CA ARG A 355 2.15 17.46 15.12
C ARG A 355 2.32 16.84 13.74
N LEU A 356 2.28 17.66 12.71
CA LEU A 356 2.48 17.23 11.34
C LEU A 356 3.84 17.71 10.83
N VAL A 357 4.66 16.80 10.37
CA VAL A 357 5.89 17.09 9.63
C VAL A 357 5.66 16.77 8.17
N VAL A 358 5.92 17.73 7.30
CA VAL A 358 5.79 17.60 5.85
C VAL A 358 7.15 17.84 5.21
N VAL A 359 7.59 16.87 4.40
CA VAL A 359 8.80 17.00 3.59
C VAL A 359 8.37 17.27 2.15
N GLU A 360 8.45 18.54 1.75
CA GLU A 360 7.99 19.05 0.45
C GLU A 360 8.99 20.05 -0.11
N ASP A 361 9.11 20.08 -1.42
CA ASP A 361 9.79 21.19 -2.11
C ASP A 361 8.99 22.49 -1.93
N PRO A 362 9.67 23.65 -1.87
CA PRO A 362 8.99 24.92 -1.88
C PRO A 362 8.11 25.02 -3.15
N PRO A 363 6.97 25.70 -3.09
CA PRO A 363 6.12 25.88 -4.27
C PRO A 363 6.94 26.53 -5.39
N LEU A 364 6.82 26.00 -6.59
CA LEU A 364 7.39 26.65 -7.78
C LEU A 364 6.77 28.04 -7.92
N PRO A 365 7.55 29.04 -8.37
CA PRO A 365 7.01 30.36 -8.73
C PRO A 365 5.83 30.17 -9.71
N GLU A 366 4.76 30.93 -9.54
CA GLU A 366 3.51 30.83 -10.30
C GLU A 366 3.67 31.11 -11.81
N ASP A 367 4.85 31.50 -12.27
CA ASP A 367 5.12 31.96 -13.63
C ASP A 367 5.34 30.86 -14.69
N ILE A 368 5.24 29.56 -14.33
CA ILE A 368 5.25 28.50 -15.35
C ILE A 368 3.81 28.25 -15.80
N ASN A 369 3.29 29.18 -16.58
CA ASN A 369 2.05 29.06 -17.33
C ASN A 369 2.10 27.82 -18.23
N MET A 370 1.31 26.82 -17.89
CA MET A 370 0.90 25.76 -18.81
C MET A 370 -0.11 26.33 -19.80
N ALA A 371 0.36 27.11 -20.75
CA ALA A 371 -0.43 27.53 -21.90
C ALA A 371 -0.63 26.33 -22.82
N ASP A 372 -1.65 25.53 -22.58
CA ASP A 372 -2.41 24.76 -23.57
C ASP A 372 -3.37 23.74 -22.93
N ALA A 373 -4.19 24.16 -21.98
CA ALA A 373 -5.34 23.36 -21.54
C ALA A 373 -6.52 24.32 -21.39
N GLY A 374 -7.48 24.22 -22.32
CA GLY A 374 -8.67 25.05 -22.38
C GLY A 374 -9.35 25.23 -21.02
N GLU A 375 -9.69 26.46 -20.78
CA GLU A 375 -10.57 26.91 -19.69
C GLU A 375 -11.97 26.35 -19.94
N ASP A 376 -12.29 25.17 -19.43
CA ASP A 376 -13.69 24.80 -19.21
C ASP A 376 -13.78 23.72 -18.13
N ASP A 377 -14.69 23.94 -17.16
CA ASP A 377 -15.08 23.07 -16.04
C ASP A 377 -14.13 22.99 -14.82
N ALA A 378 -13.97 24.09 -14.12
CA ALA A 378 -13.69 24.09 -12.71
C ALA A 378 -14.97 23.72 -11.91
N GLN A 379 -15.24 22.44 -11.69
CA GLN A 379 -16.10 22.03 -10.59
C GLN A 379 -15.33 22.23 -9.28
N GLU A 380 -15.62 23.35 -8.62
CA GLU A 380 -15.24 23.65 -7.25
C GLU A 380 -15.88 22.58 -6.34
N GLY A 381 -15.10 21.74 -5.68
CA GLY A 381 -15.64 20.93 -4.60
C GLY A 381 -14.91 19.69 -4.13
N GLU A 382 -13.84 19.23 -4.76
CA GLU A 382 -13.03 18.13 -4.20
C GLU A 382 -11.71 18.68 -3.63
N GLU A 383 -11.52 18.55 -2.31
CA GLU A 383 -10.24 18.79 -1.64
C GLU A 383 -9.18 17.87 -2.27
N LEU A 384 -8.37 18.43 -3.18
CA LEU A 384 -7.28 17.72 -3.84
C LEU A 384 -6.27 17.26 -2.78
N GLU A 385 -6.19 15.94 -2.56
CA GLU A 385 -5.09 15.34 -1.81
C GLU A 385 -3.78 15.84 -2.43
N GLN A 386 -2.94 16.51 -1.65
CA GLN A 386 -1.67 17.01 -2.15
C GLN A 386 -0.68 15.86 -2.25
N PHE A 387 -0.31 15.50 -3.47
CA PHE A 387 0.69 14.49 -3.76
C PHE A 387 2.03 15.15 -4.07
N SER A 388 3.12 14.56 -3.59
CA SER A 388 4.48 14.97 -3.96
C SER A 388 5.29 13.79 -4.49
N VAL A 389 6.23 14.06 -5.38
CA VAL A 389 7.17 13.09 -5.93
C VAL A 389 8.60 13.44 -5.50
N PRO A 390 9.57 12.50 -5.55
CA PRO A 390 10.95 12.80 -5.20
C PRO A 390 11.55 13.94 -6.06
N ALA A 391 12.31 14.84 -5.45
CA ALA A 391 12.92 15.99 -6.13
C ALA A 391 13.84 15.63 -7.31
N GLY A 392 14.54 14.49 -7.22
CA GLY A 392 15.41 13.96 -8.30
C GLY A 392 14.68 13.19 -9.41
N LEU A 393 13.34 13.19 -9.42
CA LEU A 393 12.55 12.49 -10.42
C LEU A 393 12.37 13.33 -11.67
N ARG A 394 12.73 12.77 -12.83
CA ARG A 394 12.41 13.34 -14.14
C ARG A 394 11.26 12.57 -14.76
N GLU A 395 10.17 13.25 -15.05
CA GLU A 395 8.95 12.63 -15.58
C GLU A 395 8.82 12.92 -17.08
N HIS A 396 8.54 11.86 -17.85
CA HIS A 396 8.42 11.92 -19.31
C HIS A 396 7.11 11.28 -19.75
N VAL A 397 6.44 11.90 -20.70
CA VAL A 397 5.24 11.36 -21.35
C VAL A 397 5.52 11.11 -22.82
N ILE A 398 5.21 9.90 -23.26
CA ILE A 398 5.33 9.47 -24.65
C ILE A 398 3.91 9.32 -25.21
N PRO A 399 3.48 10.21 -26.11
CA PRO A 399 2.20 10.05 -26.77
C PRO A 399 2.24 8.82 -27.69
N VAL A 400 1.23 7.98 -27.60
CA VAL A 400 1.06 6.75 -28.38
C VAL A 400 -0.22 6.87 -29.18
N GLU A 401 -0.13 6.71 -30.49
CA GLU A 401 -1.25 6.89 -31.41
C GLU A 401 -2.31 5.79 -31.29
N SER A 402 -1.87 4.54 -31.16
CA SER A 402 -2.74 3.37 -31.00
C SER A 402 -2.26 2.48 -29.86
N SER A 403 -3.21 1.91 -29.09
CA SER A 403 -2.91 0.96 -28.02
C SER A 403 -2.21 -0.31 -28.51
N GLU A 404 -2.45 -0.71 -29.76
CA GLU A 404 -1.81 -1.87 -30.39
C GLU A 404 -0.30 -1.67 -30.57
N HIS A 405 0.11 -0.43 -30.81
CA HIS A 405 1.51 -0.08 -30.99
C HIS A 405 2.27 0.20 -29.67
N LYS A 406 1.59 0.21 -28.50
CA LYS A 406 2.26 0.44 -27.21
C LYS A 406 3.52 -0.42 -26.99
N PRO A 407 3.53 -1.74 -27.31
CA PRO A 407 4.74 -2.55 -27.15
C PRO A 407 5.90 -2.06 -28.03
N LEU A 408 5.59 -1.63 -29.24
CA LEU A 408 6.59 -1.10 -30.17
C LEU A 408 7.19 0.21 -29.65
N TYR A 409 6.35 1.14 -29.15
CA TYR A 409 6.82 2.36 -28.49
C TYR A 409 7.71 2.07 -27.27
N LEU A 410 7.40 1.04 -26.50
CA LEU A 410 8.25 0.60 -25.40
C LEU A 410 9.62 0.11 -25.89
N LEU A 411 9.67 -0.71 -26.92
CA LEU A 411 10.92 -1.20 -27.51
C LEU A 411 11.77 -0.05 -28.06
N TYR A 412 11.15 0.92 -28.75
CA TYR A 412 11.85 2.13 -29.21
C TYR A 412 12.38 2.97 -28.05
N LEU A 413 11.59 3.15 -26.99
CA LEU A 413 12.02 3.86 -25.80
C LEU A 413 13.28 3.21 -25.22
N LEU A 414 13.27 1.90 -25.01
CA LEU A 414 14.39 1.14 -24.46
C LEU A 414 15.66 1.32 -25.31
N ARG A 415 15.51 1.23 -26.61
CA ARG A 415 16.62 1.38 -27.56
C ARG A 415 17.14 2.83 -27.63
N LYS A 416 16.24 3.81 -27.81
CA LYS A 416 16.59 5.23 -27.97
C LYS A 416 17.25 5.82 -26.75
N GLN A 417 16.77 5.45 -25.57
CA GLN A 417 17.32 5.93 -24.29
C GLN A 417 18.49 5.06 -23.78
N GLY A 418 18.85 4.01 -24.51
CA GLY A 418 19.90 3.09 -24.12
C GLY A 418 19.61 2.38 -22.78
N ILE A 419 18.33 2.14 -22.48
CA ILE A 419 17.91 1.49 -21.23
C ILE A 419 18.20 0.00 -21.34
N LYS A 420 19.34 -0.40 -20.84
CA LYS A 420 19.77 -1.81 -20.86
C LYS A 420 19.50 -2.54 -19.55
N THR A 421 19.50 -1.84 -18.41
CA THR A 421 19.29 -2.45 -17.09
C THR A 421 18.55 -1.52 -16.14
N GLY A 422 17.98 -2.07 -15.06
CA GLY A 422 17.35 -1.27 -14.01
C GLY A 422 16.01 -0.65 -14.38
N ALA A 423 15.29 -1.23 -15.35
CA ALA A 423 13.96 -0.77 -15.74
C ALA A 423 12.86 -1.61 -15.11
N LEU A 424 11.84 -0.94 -14.56
CA LEU A 424 10.64 -1.56 -13.99
C LEU A 424 9.42 -1.10 -14.80
N VAL A 425 8.74 -2.05 -15.45
CA VAL A 425 7.60 -1.79 -16.34
C VAL A 425 6.30 -2.19 -15.64
N PHE A 426 5.39 -1.25 -15.49
CA PHE A 426 4.09 -1.46 -14.87
C PHE A 426 2.98 -1.68 -15.88
N VAL A 427 2.26 -2.79 -15.72
CA VAL A 427 1.12 -3.21 -16.54
C VAL A 427 -0.11 -3.40 -15.66
N LYS A 428 -1.29 -3.07 -16.16
CA LYS A 428 -2.55 -3.08 -15.41
C LYS A 428 -2.96 -4.46 -14.90
N SER A 429 -2.69 -5.54 -15.66
CA SER A 429 -3.13 -6.90 -15.34
C SER A 429 -1.98 -7.91 -15.33
N ASN A 430 -2.15 -9.02 -14.58
CA ASN A 430 -1.19 -10.12 -14.54
C ASN A 430 -1.01 -10.77 -15.92
N GLU A 431 -2.11 -10.94 -16.64
CA GLU A 431 -2.12 -11.53 -17.97
C GLU A 431 -1.42 -10.62 -19.00
N GLY A 432 -1.73 -9.32 -18.97
CA GLY A 432 -1.05 -8.31 -19.81
C GLY A 432 0.45 -8.26 -19.55
N ALA A 433 0.87 -8.36 -18.28
CA ALA A 433 2.28 -8.41 -17.92
C ALA A 433 2.98 -9.66 -18.47
N ALA A 434 2.32 -10.83 -18.41
CA ALA A 434 2.87 -12.06 -18.96
C ALA A 434 3.00 -12.02 -20.49
N ARG A 435 1.98 -11.52 -21.18
CA ARG A 435 2.00 -11.33 -22.65
C ARG A 435 3.11 -10.35 -23.06
N LEU A 436 3.19 -9.20 -22.38
CA LEU A 436 4.21 -8.20 -22.68
C LEU A 436 5.63 -8.73 -22.45
N ALA A 437 5.88 -9.43 -21.34
CA ALA A 437 7.18 -10.00 -21.05
C ALA A 437 7.62 -10.99 -22.14
N LYS A 438 6.71 -11.89 -22.55
CA LYS A 438 6.97 -12.86 -23.64
C LYS A 438 7.25 -12.16 -24.97
N LEU A 439 6.46 -11.14 -25.31
CA LEU A 439 6.63 -10.37 -26.55
C LEU A 439 8.00 -9.68 -26.59
N LEU A 440 8.40 -9.00 -25.48
CA LEU A 440 9.69 -8.32 -25.40
C LEU A 440 10.87 -9.28 -25.56
N GLU A 441 10.82 -10.47 -24.95
CA GLU A 441 11.85 -11.51 -25.13
C GLU A 441 11.93 -11.96 -26.59
N THR A 442 10.77 -12.32 -27.19
CA THR A 442 10.74 -12.87 -28.56
C THR A 442 11.18 -11.85 -29.61
N VAL A 443 10.71 -10.59 -29.50
CA VAL A 443 11.12 -9.51 -30.43
C VAL A 443 12.60 -9.16 -30.21
N GLY A 444 13.08 -9.13 -28.97
CA GLY A 444 14.49 -8.91 -28.67
C GLY A 444 15.40 -9.99 -29.27
N GLU A 445 14.99 -11.25 -29.25
CA GLU A 445 15.74 -12.35 -29.88
C GLU A 445 15.78 -12.20 -31.42
N LYS A 446 14.65 -11.87 -32.06
CA LYS A 446 14.57 -11.68 -33.52
C LYS A 446 15.29 -10.41 -34.01
N SER A 447 15.26 -9.32 -33.22
CA SER A 447 15.91 -8.06 -33.59
C SER A 447 17.42 -8.01 -33.31
N GLY A 448 17.99 -9.07 -32.69
CA GLY A 448 19.38 -9.13 -32.27
C GLY A 448 19.69 -8.35 -30.98
N ASP A 449 18.73 -7.69 -30.38
CA ASP A 449 18.84 -7.00 -29.09
C ASP A 449 18.38 -7.97 -27.96
N LYS A 450 19.26 -8.85 -27.53
CA LYS A 450 18.91 -9.84 -26.49
C LYS A 450 18.60 -9.14 -25.17
N LEU A 451 17.33 -9.10 -24.81
CA LEU A 451 16.83 -8.54 -23.54
C LEU A 451 16.51 -9.66 -22.55
N SER A 452 17.06 -9.58 -21.36
CA SER A 452 16.67 -10.47 -20.25
C SER A 452 15.48 -9.87 -19.51
N VAL A 453 14.29 -10.43 -19.75
CA VAL A 453 13.03 -9.93 -19.16
C VAL A 453 12.61 -10.80 -18.00
N GLY A 454 12.36 -10.19 -16.84
CA GLY A 454 11.77 -10.83 -15.67
C GLY A 454 10.29 -10.52 -15.58
N LEU A 455 9.46 -11.50 -15.24
CA LEU A 455 8.05 -11.31 -14.97
C LEU A 455 7.78 -11.49 -13.48
N VAL A 456 7.04 -10.57 -12.86
CA VAL A 456 6.58 -10.68 -11.46
C VAL A 456 5.11 -10.30 -11.37
N THR A 457 4.26 -11.28 -10.99
CA THR A 457 2.81 -11.11 -10.85
C THR A 457 2.32 -11.49 -9.46
N GLY A 458 1.12 -11.03 -9.09
CA GLY A 458 0.50 -11.31 -7.78
C GLY A 458 0.30 -12.79 -7.49
N GLU A 459 0.05 -13.59 -8.52
CA GLU A 459 -0.24 -15.02 -8.42
C GLU A 459 1.02 -15.89 -8.37
N MET A 460 2.20 -15.28 -8.61
CA MET A 460 3.46 -16.02 -8.64
C MET A 460 3.85 -16.53 -7.25
N GLU A 461 4.33 -17.76 -7.16
CA GLU A 461 4.88 -18.34 -5.95
C GLU A 461 5.99 -17.46 -5.35
N LYS A 462 5.98 -17.32 -4.02
CA LYS A 462 6.93 -16.50 -3.28
C LYS A 462 8.39 -16.84 -3.60
N LYS A 463 8.75 -18.12 -3.63
CA LYS A 463 10.13 -18.56 -3.93
C LYS A 463 10.59 -18.15 -5.33
N ARG A 464 9.73 -18.30 -6.33
CA ARG A 464 10.02 -17.91 -7.72
C ARG A 464 10.17 -16.39 -7.83
N ARG A 465 9.30 -15.63 -7.17
CA ARG A 465 9.37 -14.16 -7.09
C ARG A 465 10.69 -13.70 -6.48
N GLU A 466 11.07 -14.23 -5.31
CA GLU A 466 12.32 -13.89 -4.63
C GLU A 466 13.54 -14.18 -5.51
N LYS A 467 13.53 -15.31 -6.24
CA LYS A 467 14.62 -15.65 -7.17
C LYS A 467 14.76 -14.63 -8.31
N ILE A 468 13.64 -14.21 -8.92
CA ILE A 468 13.65 -13.21 -10.00
C ILE A 468 14.12 -11.86 -9.48
N LEU A 469 13.60 -11.41 -8.33
CA LEU A 469 14.00 -10.14 -7.72
C LEU A 469 15.49 -10.13 -7.35
N LYS A 470 16.03 -11.25 -6.85
CA LYS A 470 17.46 -11.39 -6.56
C LYS A 470 18.29 -11.35 -7.84
N ARG A 471 17.84 -11.94 -8.94
CA ARG A 471 18.52 -11.85 -10.24
C ARG A 471 18.49 -10.41 -10.79
N PHE A 472 17.33 -9.73 -10.67
CA PHE A 472 17.21 -8.33 -11.07
C PHE A 472 18.14 -7.41 -10.25
N SER A 473 18.21 -7.60 -8.91
CA SER A 473 19.11 -6.81 -8.06
C SER A 473 20.60 -7.01 -8.38
N LYS A 474 20.94 -8.14 -9.01
CA LYS A 474 22.31 -8.43 -9.50
C LYS A 474 22.55 -8.01 -10.95
N SER A 475 21.56 -7.34 -11.58
CA SER A 475 21.61 -6.98 -12.99
C SER A 475 21.75 -8.18 -13.96
N GLU A 476 21.29 -9.37 -13.52
CA GLU A 476 21.15 -10.57 -14.39
C GLU A 476 19.84 -10.55 -15.19
N VAL A 477 18.91 -9.68 -14.83
CA VAL A 477 17.66 -9.38 -15.53
C VAL A 477 17.67 -7.88 -15.83
N ASP A 478 17.43 -7.53 -17.07
CA ASP A 478 17.53 -6.16 -17.56
C ASP A 478 16.26 -5.35 -17.25
N ILE A 479 15.12 -5.96 -17.53
CA ILE A 479 13.80 -5.35 -17.43
C ILE A 479 12.90 -6.24 -16.59
N LEU A 480 12.24 -5.65 -15.61
CA LEU A 480 11.26 -6.33 -14.79
C LEU A 480 9.85 -5.86 -15.15
N VAL A 481 9.03 -6.74 -15.72
CA VAL A 481 7.62 -6.46 -15.99
C VAL A 481 6.78 -6.91 -14.80
N CYS A 482 5.94 -6.02 -14.28
CA CYS A 482 5.12 -6.33 -13.11
C CYS A 482 3.70 -5.75 -13.21
N SER A 483 2.77 -6.36 -12.49
CA SER A 483 1.43 -5.80 -12.27
C SER A 483 1.40 -4.90 -11.03
N ASP A 484 0.38 -4.01 -10.95
CA ASP A 484 0.23 -3.04 -9.86
C ASP A 484 0.19 -3.65 -8.45
N LEU A 485 -0.34 -4.86 -8.31
CA LEU A 485 -0.45 -5.54 -7.03
C LEU A 485 0.91 -5.73 -6.33
N ILE A 486 1.99 -5.75 -7.10
CA ILE A 486 3.34 -6.01 -6.61
C ILE A 486 4.17 -4.72 -6.48
N SER A 487 3.73 -3.63 -7.09
CA SER A 487 4.46 -2.36 -7.08
C SER A 487 4.75 -1.83 -5.69
N ARG A 488 3.97 -2.26 -4.71
CA ARG A 488 4.04 -1.83 -3.32
C ARG A 488 4.84 -2.83 -2.48
N GLY A 489 5.78 -2.32 -1.68
CA GLY A 489 6.60 -3.15 -0.80
C GLY A 489 7.81 -3.83 -1.43
N LEU A 490 8.08 -3.66 -2.72
CA LEU A 490 9.33 -4.09 -3.32
C LEU A 490 10.44 -3.08 -2.99
N ASP A 491 11.41 -3.54 -2.24
CA ASP A 491 12.68 -2.82 -2.08
C ASP A 491 13.69 -3.40 -3.07
N LEU A 492 13.72 -2.77 -4.23
CA LEU A 492 14.67 -3.10 -5.28
C LEU A 492 15.71 -2.00 -5.35
N PRO A 493 16.96 -2.30 -5.05
CA PRO A 493 18.06 -1.37 -5.29
C PRO A 493 18.27 -1.20 -6.80
N ASN A 494 18.82 -0.06 -7.20
CA ASN A 494 19.28 0.20 -8.56
C ASN A 494 18.18 0.34 -9.64
N ILE A 495 16.93 0.67 -9.25
CA ILE A 495 15.91 1.05 -10.24
C ILE A 495 16.21 2.49 -10.69
N ARG A 496 16.55 2.66 -11.97
CA ARG A 496 16.77 3.97 -12.61
C ARG A 496 15.57 4.43 -13.40
N HIS A 497 14.86 3.50 -14.04
CA HIS A 497 13.78 3.80 -14.96
C HIS A 497 12.49 3.12 -14.50
N ILE A 498 11.44 3.91 -14.34
CA ILE A 498 10.06 3.43 -14.18
C ILE A 498 9.32 3.66 -15.48
N ILE A 499 8.66 2.63 -15.97
CA ILE A 499 7.89 2.73 -17.21
C ILE A 499 6.44 2.35 -16.91
N ASN A 500 5.56 3.34 -16.95
CA ASN A 500 4.11 3.11 -16.89
C ASN A 500 3.65 2.73 -18.29
N TYR A 501 3.66 1.45 -18.60
CA TYR A 501 3.12 0.92 -19.85
C TYR A 501 1.61 1.14 -19.92
N ASP A 502 0.90 0.87 -18.81
CA ASP A 502 -0.47 1.26 -18.60
C ASP A 502 -0.58 2.35 -17.53
N ILE A 503 -1.51 3.28 -17.73
CA ILE A 503 -1.78 4.34 -16.76
C ILE A 503 -2.26 3.71 -15.44
N PRO A 504 -1.76 4.18 -14.28
CA PRO A 504 -2.25 3.74 -12.99
C PRO A 504 -3.70 4.19 -12.76
N ALA A 505 -4.44 3.41 -11.99
CA ALA A 505 -5.85 3.66 -11.72
C ALA A 505 -6.11 4.91 -10.83
N SER A 506 -5.09 5.47 -10.20
CA SER A 506 -5.21 6.65 -9.33
C SER A 506 -3.89 7.41 -9.23
N THR A 507 -3.96 8.69 -8.86
CA THR A 507 -2.80 9.55 -8.57
C THR A 507 -1.90 8.93 -7.50
N ARG A 508 -2.50 8.36 -6.46
CA ARG A 508 -1.79 7.64 -5.40
C ARG A 508 -0.99 6.44 -5.95
N ALA A 509 -1.59 5.64 -6.83
CA ALA A 509 -0.89 4.53 -7.47
C ALA A 509 0.29 5.01 -8.32
N TYR A 510 0.12 6.14 -9.03
CA TYR A 510 1.20 6.78 -9.78
C TYR A 510 2.38 7.16 -8.89
N VAL A 511 2.12 7.88 -7.80
CA VAL A 511 3.17 8.30 -6.84
C VAL A 511 3.91 7.10 -6.26
N HIS A 512 3.21 6.02 -5.94
CA HIS A 512 3.82 4.78 -5.44
C HIS A 512 4.67 4.07 -6.50
N ARG A 513 4.27 4.10 -7.79
CA ARG A 513 5.06 3.53 -8.88
C ARG A 513 6.34 4.34 -9.11
N VAL A 514 6.23 5.65 -9.33
CA VAL A 514 7.38 6.50 -9.63
C VAL A 514 8.32 6.64 -8.43
N GLY A 515 7.80 6.54 -7.22
CA GLY A 515 8.60 6.50 -5.99
C GLY A 515 9.43 5.20 -5.82
N ARG A 516 9.46 4.30 -6.80
CA ARG A 516 10.42 3.18 -6.82
C ARG A 516 11.79 3.61 -7.34
N THR A 517 11.88 4.70 -8.09
CA THR A 517 13.14 5.34 -8.50
C THR A 517 13.37 6.66 -7.74
N ALA A 518 14.44 7.35 -8.04
CA ALA A 518 14.83 8.62 -7.40
C ALA A 518 14.89 8.55 -5.86
N ARG A 519 15.35 7.42 -5.31
CA ARG A 519 15.42 7.19 -3.86
C ARG A 519 16.73 7.67 -3.27
N ALA A 520 16.69 8.06 -2.00
CA ALA A 520 17.87 8.46 -1.23
C ALA A 520 18.66 9.64 -1.85
N GLY A 521 17.98 10.51 -2.61
CA GLY A 521 18.61 11.65 -3.26
C GLY A 521 19.27 11.33 -4.62
N ASN A 522 19.10 10.11 -5.13
CA ASN A 522 19.53 9.77 -6.48
C ASN A 522 18.55 10.34 -7.51
N GLU A 523 19.02 10.49 -8.75
CA GLU A 523 18.18 10.80 -9.89
C GLU A 523 17.50 9.54 -10.43
N GLY A 524 16.33 9.73 -11.07
CA GLY A 524 15.59 8.66 -11.73
C GLY A 524 14.63 9.19 -12.78
N ASP A 525 14.27 8.35 -13.74
CA ASP A 525 13.36 8.69 -14.83
C ASP A 525 12.06 7.89 -14.73
N ALA A 526 10.94 8.57 -14.91
CA ALA A 526 9.62 7.95 -15.04
C ALA A 526 9.07 8.23 -16.44
N TRP A 527 8.75 7.19 -17.17
CA TRP A 527 8.21 7.23 -18.52
C TRP A 527 6.77 6.76 -18.51
N THR A 528 5.87 7.50 -19.12
CA THR A 528 4.45 7.10 -19.22
C THR A 528 4.04 7.04 -20.69
N LEU A 529 3.63 5.86 -21.14
CA LEU A 529 3.04 5.65 -22.48
C LEU A 529 1.58 6.07 -22.44
N LEU A 530 1.23 7.10 -23.16
CA LEU A 530 -0.05 7.79 -23.04
C LEU A 530 -0.83 7.73 -24.36
N GLY A 531 -1.91 6.94 -24.37
CA GLY A 531 -2.84 6.93 -25.50
C GLY A 531 -3.73 8.19 -25.53
N ASN A 532 -4.25 8.54 -26.71
CA ASN A 532 -5.08 9.74 -26.89
C ASN A 532 -6.30 9.77 -25.95
N ASN A 533 -6.96 8.65 -25.74
CA ASN A 533 -8.13 8.54 -24.86
C ASN A 533 -7.78 8.70 -23.36
N GLU A 534 -6.53 8.44 -23.02
CA GLU A 534 -6.02 8.47 -21.64
C GLU A 534 -5.46 9.85 -21.27
N ALA A 535 -5.13 10.67 -22.27
CA ALA A 535 -4.41 11.95 -22.10
C ALA A 535 -5.18 12.94 -21.22
N ARG A 536 -6.48 13.13 -21.48
CA ARG A 536 -7.32 14.05 -20.68
C ARG A 536 -7.35 13.66 -19.21
N TRP A 537 -7.56 12.36 -18.92
CA TRP A 537 -7.58 11.85 -17.56
C TRP A 537 -6.21 12.01 -16.87
N PHE A 538 -5.12 11.67 -17.57
CA PHE A 538 -3.76 11.80 -17.05
C PHE A 538 -3.42 13.24 -16.65
N TRP A 539 -3.64 14.20 -17.55
CA TRP A 539 -3.30 15.59 -17.26
C TRP A 539 -4.18 16.20 -16.17
N ARG A 540 -5.47 15.82 -16.11
CA ARG A 540 -6.38 16.29 -15.05
C ARG A 540 -5.99 15.71 -13.70
N ASN A 541 -5.80 14.40 -13.58
CA ASN A 541 -5.66 13.70 -12.30
C ASN A 541 -4.21 13.53 -11.83
N ILE A 542 -3.24 13.46 -12.74
CA ILE A 542 -1.82 13.27 -12.43
C ILE A 542 -1.03 14.53 -12.72
N GLY A 543 -1.24 15.12 -13.89
CA GLY A 543 -0.51 16.30 -14.35
C GLY A 543 -0.65 17.49 -13.41
N LYS A 544 -1.88 17.85 -13.04
CA LYS A 544 -2.20 19.00 -12.17
C LYS A 544 -2.20 18.69 -10.68
N ALA A 545 -2.49 17.43 -10.28
CA ALA A 545 -2.70 17.07 -8.87
C ALA A 545 -1.41 16.81 -8.08
N ILE A 546 -0.27 16.66 -8.73
CA ILE A 546 1.00 16.33 -8.10
C ILE A 546 1.92 17.55 -8.07
N ARG A 547 2.47 17.88 -6.90
CA ARG A 547 3.55 18.88 -6.77
C ARG A 547 4.87 18.29 -7.25
N ARG A 548 5.59 19.05 -8.08
CA ARG A 548 6.83 18.63 -8.74
C ARG A 548 7.89 19.70 -8.66
N ALA A 549 9.13 19.29 -8.47
CA ALA A 549 10.30 20.16 -8.64
C ALA A 549 10.66 20.35 -10.13
N ILE A 550 10.36 19.36 -10.99
CA ILE A 550 10.68 19.35 -12.41
C ILE A 550 9.39 19.10 -13.21
N ALA A 551 9.10 19.94 -14.18
CA ALA A 551 7.91 19.79 -15.02
C ALA A 551 7.95 18.51 -15.87
N VAL A 552 6.79 17.91 -16.12
CA VAL A 552 6.65 16.73 -16.97
C VAL A 552 6.99 17.07 -18.42
N LYS A 553 7.91 16.34 -19.03
CA LYS A 553 8.38 16.56 -20.40
C LYS A 553 7.66 15.66 -21.39
N LYS A 554 7.07 16.21 -22.43
CA LYS A 554 6.57 15.42 -23.58
C LYS A 554 7.76 15.02 -24.47
N VAL A 555 7.88 13.73 -24.76
CA VAL A 555 8.94 13.16 -25.61
C VAL A 555 8.28 12.37 -26.74
N PRO A 556 8.03 12.98 -27.89
CA PRO A 556 7.48 12.25 -29.03
C PRO A 556 8.51 11.24 -29.56
N ILE A 557 8.05 10.04 -29.84
CA ILE A 557 8.82 9.00 -30.53
C ILE A 557 8.25 8.87 -31.94
N VAL A 558 9.07 9.11 -32.94
CA VAL A 558 8.68 8.91 -34.35
C VAL A 558 9.05 7.49 -34.76
N VAL A 559 8.04 6.63 -34.82
CA VAL A 559 8.20 5.18 -35.07
C VAL A 559 8.72 4.88 -36.47
N GLU A 560 8.49 5.79 -37.43
CA GLU A 560 8.79 5.54 -38.84
C GLU A 560 10.26 5.75 -39.22
N SER A 561 11.01 6.56 -38.50
CA SER A 561 12.37 6.96 -38.91
C SER A 561 13.51 6.17 -38.29
N GLU A 562 13.28 5.46 -37.17
CA GLU A 562 14.38 4.95 -36.33
C GLU A 562 14.52 3.42 -36.27
N GLY A 563 13.73 2.64 -37.02
CA GLY A 563 13.81 1.20 -36.77
C GLY A 563 13.03 0.26 -37.68
N VAL A 564 13.23 0.33 -38.98
CA VAL A 564 12.61 -0.61 -39.93
C VAL A 564 12.80 -2.08 -39.52
N GLY A 565 13.95 -2.44 -38.98
CA GLY A 565 14.23 -3.79 -38.50
C GLY A 565 13.45 -4.19 -37.24
N LEU A 566 13.25 -3.28 -36.29
CA LEU A 566 12.51 -3.56 -35.05
C LEU A 566 11.00 -3.70 -35.31
N ARG A 567 10.46 -2.84 -36.17
CA ARG A 567 9.07 -2.91 -36.59
C ARG A 567 8.79 -4.21 -37.34
N LYS A 568 9.67 -4.60 -38.27
CA LYS A 568 9.56 -5.85 -39.01
C LYS A 568 9.59 -7.06 -38.06
N ALA A 569 10.54 -7.13 -37.11
CA ALA A 569 10.60 -8.18 -36.11
C ALA A 569 9.34 -8.22 -35.21
N TYR A 570 8.78 -7.06 -34.89
CA TYR A 570 7.54 -6.96 -34.12
C TYR A 570 6.34 -7.51 -34.90
N GLU A 571 6.17 -7.11 -36.15
CA GLU A 571 5.10 -7.56 -37.05
C GLU A 571 5.21 -9.08 -37.32
N GLU A 572 6.40 -9.59 -37.56
CA GLU A 572 6.67 -11.03 -37.71
C GLU A 572 6.34 -11.87 -36.45
N VAL A 573 6.48 -11.28 -35.26
CA VAL A 573 6.11 -11.96 -33.99
C VAL A 573 4.61 -11.94 -33.76
N LEU A 574 3.90 -10.88 -34.19
CA LEU A 574 2.46 -10.75 -33.99
C LEU A 574 1.65 -11.52 -35.03
N TYR A 575 2.05 -11.47 -36.29
CA TYR A 575 1.25 -11.98 -37.42
C TYR A 575 1.79 -13.27 -38.00
N GLY A 576 2.96 -13.73 -37.55
CA GLY A 576 3.66 -14.88 -38.15
C GLY A 576 4.46 -14.47 -39.40
N GLU A 577 5.37 -15.34 -39.82
CA GLU A 577 6.00 -15.21 -41.15
C GLU A 577 4.93 -15.53 -42.20
N GLU A 578 4.51 -14.54 -43.04
CA GLU A 578 3.84 -14.82 -44.31
C GLU A 578 4.80 -15.48 -45.27
#